data_20f6cfaf70c8bcb09c3e2fdb0ca32b9c
#
_entry.id   20f6cfaf70c8bcb09c3e2fdb0ca32b9c
#
_cell.length_a   1.000
_cell.length_b   1.000
_cell.length_c   1.000
_cell.angle_alpha   90.00
_cell.angle_beta   90.00
_cell.angle_gamma   90.00
#
_symmetry.space_group_name_H-M   'P 1'
#
loop_
_entity.id
_entity.type
_entity.pdbx_description
1 polymer ?
#
loop_
_entity_poly.entity_id
_entity_poly.type
_entity_poly.pdbx_seq_one_letter_code
_entity_poly.pdbx_strand_id
1 'polypeptide(L)'
;MIKLIAPVETYSVRRKVLRKNMPDEPHQFHGDFDPETFHLGYFLNNEIVGILTVIKNGKIAQLRGMAVLEEHQGKNIGRKLVEKVEKMLSEEHFTKIWMNARETAVPFYEKLGYSIEGEIFVIKPIGFHYVMTKYFD
;
A
#
# COMPACT_ATOMS: atom_id res chain seq x y z
N MET A 1 -15.19 5.16 4.77
CA MET A 1 -14.51 6.40 5.22
C MET A 1 -13.02 6.15 5.38
N ILE A 2 -12.21 7.02 4.81
CA ILE A 2 -10.74 6.92 4.89
C ILE A 2 -10.22 7.89 5.94
N LYS A 3 -9.36 7.39 6.84
CA LYS A 3 -8.77 8.20 7.91
C LYS A 3 -7.27 7.94 8.02
N LEU A 4 -6.54 8.93 8.50
CA LEU A 4 -5.17 8.72 8.98
C LEU A 4 -5.22 7.85 10.23
N ILE A 5 -4.34 6.87 10.32
CA ILE A 5 -4.27 5.94 11.45
C ILE A 5 -2.83 5.81 11.96
N ALA A 6 -2.69 5.32 13.19
CA ALA A 6 -1.38 5.03 13.75
C ALA A 6 -0.80 3.74 13.15
N PRO A 7 0.54 3.59 13.14
CA PRO A 7 1.16 2.38 12.60
C PRO A 7 0.59 1.09 13.16
N VAL A 8 0.37 1.02 14.46
CA VAL A 8 -0.14 -0.19 15.12
C VAL A 8 -1.54 -0.59 14.63
N GLU A 9 -2.32 0.38 14.13
CA GLU A 9 -3.66 0.11 13.63
C GLU A 9 -3.65 -0.65 12.29
N THR A 10 -2.51 -0.72 11.61
CA THR A 10 -2.37 -1.49 10.37
C THR A 10 -2.16 -2.99 10.63
N TYR A 11 -1.71 -3.35 11.82
CA TYR A 11 -1.22 -4.70 12.11
C TYR A 11 -2.26 -5.80 11.91
N SER A 12 -3.48 -5.56 12.33
CA SER A 12 -4.57 -6.54 12.22
C SER A 12 -4.81 -6.94 10.75
N VAL A 13 -4.95 -5.97 9.87
CA VAL A 13 -5.20 -6.22 8.44
C VAL A 13 -3.95 -6.83 7.78
N ARG A 14 -2.77 -6.30 8.09
CA ARG A 14 -1.50 -6.85 7.57
C ARG A 14 -1.37 -8.34 7.92
N ARG A 15 -1.67 -8.69 9.16
CA ARG A 15 -1.55 -10.07 9.63
C ARG A 15 -2.51 -10.98 8.90
N LYS A 16 -3.75 -10.55 8.74
CA LYS A 16 -4.80 -11.36 8.12
C LYS A 16 -4.63 -11.53 6.61
N VAL A 17 -4.10 -10.52 5.92
CA VAL A 17 -4.04 -10.49 4.45
C VAL A 17 -2.63 -10.70 3.94
N LEU A 18 -1.68 -9.85 4.36
CA LEU A 18 -0.33 -9.85 3.80
C LEU A 18 0.53 -10.97 4.40
N ARG A 19 0.24 -11.39 5.62
CA ARG A 19 1.01 -12.42 6.33
C ARG A 19 0.20 -13.68 6.58
N LYS A 20 -0.85 -13.87 5.80
CA LYS A 20 -1.67 -15.08 5.84
C LYS A 20 -0.78 -16.28 5.59
N ASN A 21 -0.86 -17.29 6.47
CA ASN A 21 -0.03 -18.50 6.42
C ASN A 21 1.47 -18.25 6.61
N MET A 22 1.85 -17.08 7.13
CA MET A 22 3.23 -16.72 7.41
C MET A 22 3.33 -16.13 8.83
N PRO A 23 3.01 -16.92 9.88
CA PRO A 23 2.90 -16.39 11.24
C PRO A 23 4.21 -15.84 11.81
N ASP A 24 5.36 -16.30 11.31
CA ASP A 24 6.67 -15.82 11.77
C ASP A 24 7.15 -14.58 11.06
N GLU A 25 6.46 -14.14 10.00
CA GLU A 25 6.83 -12.92 9.30
C GLU A 25 6.30 -11.69 10.03
N PRO A 26 7.09 -10.62 10.14
CA PRO A 26 6.64 -9.44 10.87
C PRO A 26 5.50 -8.72 10.16
N HIS A 27 4.60 -8.17 10.96
CA HIS A 27 3.54 -7.28 10.48
C HIS A 27 3.90 -5.80 10.68
N GLN A 28 5.01 -5.53 11.38
CA GLN A 28 5.60 -4.19 11.47
C GLN A 28 6.65 -4.08 10.36
N PHE A 29 6.59 -3.01 9.59
CA PHE A 29 7.49 -2.80 8.46
C PHE A 29 8.52 -1.73 8.78
N HIS A 30 9.71 -1.87 8.18
CA HIS A 30 10.74 -0.85 8.27
C HIS A 30 10.18 0.47 7.73
N GLY A 31 10.37 1.56 8.48
CA GLY A 31 9.88 2.88 8.11
C GLY A 31 8.51 3.24 8.66
N ASP A 32 7.79 2.29 9.29
CA ASP A 32 6.44 2.54 9.82
C ASP A 32 6.39 3.72 10.80
N PHE A 33 7.43 3.93 11.57
CA PHE A 33 7.48 4.95 12.62
C PHE A 33 8.30 6.18 12.23
N ASP A 34 8.76 6.26 10.98
CA ASP A 34 9.47 7.46 10.52
C ASP A 34 8.51 8.66 10.57
N PRO A 35 9.02 9.86 10.94
CA PRO A 35 8.13 11.02 11.16
C PRO A 35 7.26 11.41 9.97
N GLU A 36 7.74 11.19 8.75
CA GLU A 36 7.00 11.56 7.55
C GLU A 36 6.13 10.44 6.98
N THR A 37 6.29 9.21 7.48
CA THR A 37 5.45 8.08 7.07
C THR A 37 4.04 8.28 7.58
N PHE A 38 3.05 8.03 6.72
CA PHE A 38 1.68 8.02 7.18
C PHE A 38 0.94 6.78 6.74
N HIS A 39 -0.12 6.46 7.45
CA HIS A 39 -0.94 5.29 7.20
C HIS A 39 -2.38 5.70 7.03
N LEU A 40 -3.06 5.11 6.06
CA LEU A 40 -4.49 5.30 5.87
C LEU A 40 -5.23 4.02 6.20
N GLY A 41 -6.38 4.17 6.82
CA GLY A 41 -7.33 3.09 7.04
C GLY A 41 -8.66 3.39 6.38
N TYR A 42 -9.27 2.38 5.78
CA TYR A 42 -10.62 2.45 5.26
C TYR A 42 -11.55 1.78 6.24
N PHE A 43 -12.57 2.49 6.69
CA PHE A 43 -13.48 2.02 7.73
C PHE A 43 -14.88 1.77 7.19
N LEU A 44 -15.46 0.64 7.57
CA LEU A 44 -16.86 0.32 7.36
C LEU A 44 -17.45 -0.04 8.73
N ASN A 45 -18.55 0.61 9.12
CA ASN A 45 -19.22 0.36 10.42
C ASN A 45 -18.25 0.42 11.58
N ASN A 46 -17.35 1.41 11.56
CA ASN A 46 -16.32 1.63 12.59
C ASN A 46 -15.25 0.53 12.67
N GLU A 47 -15.20 -0.38 11.69
CA GLU A 47 -14.15 -1.39 11.60
C GLU A 47 -13.18 -1.06 10.49
N ILE A 48 -11.89 -1.26 10.75
CA ILE A 48 -10.86 -1.07 9.74
C ILE A 48 -10.86 -2.30 8.81
N VAL A 49 -11.08 -2.08 7.53
CA VAL A 49 -11.17 -3.16 6.54
C VAL A 49 -10.14 -3.05 5.43
N GLY A 50 -9.47 -1.92 5.32
CA GLY A 50 -8.42 -1.71 4.32
C GLY A 50 -7.36 -0.76 4.86
N ILE A 51 -6.14 -0.92 4.37
CA ILE A 51 -4.99 -0.12 4.83
C ILE A 51 -4.04 0.18 3.67
N LEU A 52 -3.28 1.27 3.83
CA LEU A 52 -2.21 1.63 2.92
C LEU A 52 -1.19 2.48 3.68
N THR A 53 0.09 2.15 3.53
CA THR A 53 1.18 2.90 4.14
C THR A 53 1.93 3.66 3.05
N VAL A 54 2.32 4.90 3.36
CA VAL A 54 3.07 5.76 2.46
C VAL A 54 4.37 6.20 3.13
N ILE A 55 5.48 5.82 2.52
CA ILE A 55 6.82 6.20 2.97
C ILE A 55 7.33 7.29 2.04
N LYS A 56 7.83 8.38 2.61
CA LYS A 56 8.29 9.55 1.86
C LYS A 56 9.80 9.65 1.88
N ASN A 57 10.37 10.00 0.73
CA ASN A 57 11.78 10.32 0.60
C ASN A 57 11.88 11.52 -0.35
N GLY A 58 11.99 12.72 0.22
CA GLY A 58 11.90 13.95 -0.56
C GLY A 58 10.54 14.07 -1.22
N LYS A 59 10.50 14.18 -2.54
CA LYS A 59 9.26 14.27 -3.33
C LYS A 59 8.92 12.98 -4.05
N ILE A 60 9.49 11.88 -3.57
CA ILE A 60 9.20 10.52 -4.07
C ILE A 60 8.52 9.75 -2.94
N ALA A 61 7.42 9.09 -3.24
CA ALA A 61 6.68 8.30 -2.26
C ALA A 61 6.67 6.83 -2.65
N GLN A 62 6.77 5.97 -1.63
CA GLN A 62 6.61 4.53 -1.79
C GLN A 62 5.30 4.10 -1.15
N LEU A 63 4.47 3.40 -1.90
CA LEU A 63 3.30 2.72 -1.34
C LEU A 63 3.73 1.38 -0.79
N ARG A 64 3.23 1.04 0.39
CA ARG A 64 3.59 -0.20 1.05
C ARG A 64 2.42 -0.75 1.83
N GLY A 65 2.32 -2.09 1.87
CA GLY A 65 1.33 -2.76 2.71
C GLY A 65 -0.11 -2.44 2.38
N MET A 66 -0.44 -2.23 1.10
CA MET A 66 -1.83 -2.07 0.70
C MET A 66 -2.54 -3.41 0.85
N ALA A 67 -3.63 -3.42 1.60
CA ALA A 67 -4.37 -4.65 1.86
C ALA A 67 -5.82 -4.34 2.18
N VAL A 68 -6.71 -5.23 1.75
CA VAL A 68 -8.15 -5.17 2.06
C VAL A 68 -8.55 -6.54 2.56
N LEU A 69 -9.33 -6.60 3.64
CA LEU A 69 -9.84 -7.86 4.17
C LEU A 69 -10.58 -8.63 3.07
N GLU A 70 -10.40 -9.96 3.03
CA GLU A 70 -10.95 -10.78 1.95
C GLU A 70 -12.45 -10.57 1.75
N GLU A 71 -13.22 -10.49 2.82
CA GLU A 71 -14.68 -10.32 2.76
C GLU A 71 -15.11 -8.97 2.19
N HIS A 72 -14.18 -8.03 2.06
CA HIS A 72 -14.45 -6.68 1.52
C HIS A 72 -13.75 -6.40 0.21
N GLN A 73 -13.06 -7.38 -0.36
CA GLN A 73 -12.44 -7.23 -1.68
C GLN A 73 -13.54 -7.15 -2.77
N GLY A 74 -13.22 -6.52 -3.87
CA GLY A 74 -14.19 -6.31 -4.95
C GLY A 74 -15.12 -5.13 -4.76
N LYS A 75 -14.91 -4.31 -3.73
CA LYS A 75 -15.71 -3.11 -3.43
C LYS A 75 -15.00 -1.80 -3.75
N ASN A 76 -13.91 -1.87 -4.51
CA ASN A 76 -13.08 -0.71 -4.88
C ASN A 76 -12.39 -0.02 -3.70
N ILE A 77 -12.23 -0.69 -2.57
CA ILE A 77 -11.60 -0.10 -1.38
C ILE A 77 -10.13 0.21 -1.64
N GLY A 78 -9.39 -0.75 -2.20
CA GLY A 78 -7.98 -0.55 -2.54
C GLY A 78 -7.78 0.60 -3.50
N ARG A 79 -8.61 0.67 -4.54
CA ARG A 79 -8.59 1.78 -5.51
C ARG A 79 -8.82 3.13 -4.83
N LYS A 80 -9.81 3.21 -3.94
CA LYS A 80 -10.11 4.45 -3.22
C LYS A 80 -8.96 4.88 -2.32
N LEU A 81 -8.28 3.93 -1.69
CA LEU A 81 -7.10 4.22 -0.86
C LEU A 81 -5.97 4.80 -1.72
N VAL A 82 -5.66 4.16 -2.85
CA VAL A 82 -4.60 4.64 -3.74
C VAL A 82 -4.95 6.03 -4.29
N GLU A 83 -6.18 6.23 -4.74
CA GLU A 83 -6.61 7.52 -5.28
C GLU A 83 -6.53 8.63 -4.24
N LYS A 84 -6.87 8.32 -2.98
CA LYS A 84 -6.75 9.30 -1.88
C LYS A 84 -5.30 9.70 -1.67
N VAL A 85 -4.38 8.73 -1.65
CA VAL A 85 -2.96 9.00 -1.51
C VAL A 85 -2.45 9.85 -2.68
N GLU A 86 -2.83 9.49 -3.90
CA GLU A 86 -2.40 10.25 -5.09
C GLU A 86 -2.82 11.72 -4.99
N LYS A 87 -4.04 11.96 -4.54
CA LYS A 87 -4.54 13.33 -4.36
C LYS A 87 -3.73 14.07 -3.31
N MET A 88 -3.48 13.46 -2.15
CA MET A 88 -2.69 14.05 -1.07
C MET A 88 -1.28 14.41 -1.55
N LEU A 89 -0.63 13.49 -2.23
CA LEU A 89 0.76 13.68 -2.69
C LEU A 89 0.84 14.70 -3.82
N SER A 90 -0.15 14.73 -4.72
CA SER A 90 -0.22 15.72 -5.78
C SER A 90 -0.32 17.14 -5.20
N GLU A 91 -1.13 17.32 -4.17
CA GLU A 91 -1.28 18.60 -3.49
C GLU A 91 0.01 19.06 -2.81
N GLU A 92 0.87 18.10 -2.43
CA GLU A 92 2.18 18.38 -1.82
C GLU A 92 3.31 18.43 -2.86
N HIS A 93 2.96 18.42 -4.16
CA HIS A 93 3.91 18.51 -5.28
C HIS A 93 4.92 17.37 -5.36
N PHE A 94 4.50 16.16 -4.99
CA PHE A 94 5.31 14.97 -5.20
C PHE A 94 5.47 14.70 -6.70
N THR A 95 6.59 14.09 -7.07
CA THR A 95 6.92 13.84 -8.48
C THR A 95 6.70 12.41 -8.91
N LYS A 96 6.75 11.47 -7.98
CA LYS A 96 6.74 10.04 -8.31
C LYS A 96 6.15 9.22 -7.16
N ILE A 97 5.39 8.21 -7.52
CA ILE A 97 4.95 7.15 -6.60
C ILE A 97 5.47 5.83 -7.15
N TRP A 98 5.96 4.96 -6.27
CA TRP A 98 6.40 3.63 -6.67
C TRP A 98 6.05 2.60 -5.59
N MET A 99 6.08 1.33 -5.95
CA MET A 99 5.93 0.24 -4.99
C MET A 99 6.60 -1.02 -5.53
N ASN A 100 6.85 -1.96 -4.62
CA ASN A 100 7.18 -3.34 -4.95
C ASN A 100 5.86 -4.10 -4.99
N ALA A 101 5.29 -4.26 -6.19
CA ALA A 101 4.00 -4.91 -6.35
C ALA A 101 4.17 -6.42 -6.46
N ARG A 102 3.41 -7.18 -5.67
CA ARG A 102 3.35 -8.63 -5.86
C ARG A 102 2.86 -8.90 -7.28
N GLU A 103 3.39 -9.94 -7.89
CA GLU A 103 3.04 -10.32 -9.26
C GLU A 103 1.52 -10.35 -9.47
N THR A 104 0.77 -10.86 -8.50
CA THR A 104 -0.69 -10.97 -8.57
C THR A 104 -1.40 -9.61 -8.50
N ALA A 105 -0.73 -8.58 -8.01
CA ALA A 105 -1.30 -7.24 -7.89
C ALA A 105 -1.01 -6.34 -9.09
N VAL A 106 -0.15 -6.77 -10.02
CA VAL A 106 0.24 -5.97 -11.17
C VAL A 106 -0.98 -5.47 -11.98
N PRO A 107 -1.96 -6.33 -12.34
CA PRO A 107 -3.13 -5.84 -13.09
C PRO A 107 -3.91 -4.75 -12.37
N PHE A 108 -4.01 -4.84 -11.04
CA PHE A 108 -4.68 -3.83 -10.23
C PHE A 108 -4.02 -2.46 -10.39
N TYR A 109 -2.69 -2.42 -10.25
CA TYR A 109 -1.95 -1.16 -10.36
C TYR A 109 -1.88 -0.64 -11.80
N GLU A 110 -1.80 -1.53 -12.78
CA GLU A 110 -1.82 -1.10 -14.18
C GLU A 110 -3.11 -0.34 -14.52
N LYS A 111 -4.24 -0.80 -14.01
CA LYS A 111 -5.53 -0.11 -14.20
C LYS A 111 -5.54 1.29 -13.59
N LEU A 112 -4.70 1.54 -12.60
CA LEU A 112 -4.59 2.84 -11.94
C LEU A 112 -3.51 3.73 -12.57
N GLY A 113 -2.89 3.26 -13.65
CA GLY A 113 -1.92 4.06 -14.40
C GLY A 113 -0.47 3.84 -14.00
N TYR A 114 -0.19 2.79 -13.22
CA TYR A 114 1.19 2.43 -12.86
C TYR A 114 1.79 1.53 -13.92
N SER A 115 3.09 1.67 -14.14
CA SER A 115 3.84 0.88 -15.13
C SER A 115 4.97 0.13 -14.46
N ILE A 116 5.26 -1.07 -14.97
CA ILE A 116 6.39 -1.87 -14.50
C ILE A 116 7.70 -1.18 -14.92
N GLU A 117 8.64 -1.07 -13.99
CA GLU A 117 10.02 -0.63 -14.26
C GLU A 117 10.96 -1.75 -13.86
N GLY A 118 11.75 -2.24 -14.81
CA GLY A 118 12.72 -3.29 -14.56
C GLY A 118 12.15 -4.70 -14.63
N GLU A 119 12.92 -5.64 -14.10
CA GLU A 119 12.61 -7.05 -14.21
C GLU A 119 11.96 -7.60 -12.95
N ILE A 120 11.33 -8.77 -13.08
CA ILE A 120 10.76 -9.49 -11.94
C ILE A 120 11.86 -9.86 -10.94
N PHE A 121 11.54 -9.80 -9.65
CA PHE A 121 12.46 -10.19 -8.59
C PHE A 121 11.71 -10.91 -7.47
N VAL A 122 12.45 -11.55 -6.58
CA VAL A 122 11.88 -12.36 -5.48
C VAL A 122 12.13 -11.66 -4.16
N ILE A 123 11.08 -11.57 -3.34
CA ILE A 123 11.19 -11.21 -1.93
C ILE A 123 10.77 -12.45 -1.14
N LYS A 124 11.73 -13.12 -0.52
CA LYS A 124 11.45 -14.33 0.26
C LYS A 124 10.87 -13.98 1.63
N PRO A 125 9.93 -14.76 2.14
CA PRO A 125 9.25 -15.90 1.54
C PRO A 125 8.01 -15.51 0.74
N ILE A 126 7.80 -14.21 0.50
CA ILE A 126 6.54 -13.66 -0.03
C ILE A 126 6.31 -14.02 -1.50
N GLY A 127 7.34 -13.94 -2.34
CA GLY A 127 7.25 -14.37 -3.73
C GLY A 127 7.73 -13.34 -4.74
N PHE A 128 7.20 -13.44 -5.95
CA PHE A 128 7.62 -12.61 -7.08
C PHE A 128 7.01 -11.22 -7.04
N HIS A 129 7.83 -10.24 -7.40
CA HIS A 129 7.45 -8.82 -7.37
C HIS A 129 7.96 -8.09 -8.60
N TYR A 130 7.30 -6.97 -8.91
CA TYR A 130 7.79 -5.98 -9.87
C TYR A 130 7.80 -4.62 -9.20
N VAL A 131 8.78 -3.79 -9.54
CA VAL A 131 8.70 -2.37 -9.21
C VAL A 131 7.70 -1.75 -10.18
N MET A 132 6.75 -1.00 -9.66
CA MET A 132 5.78 -0.26 -10.47
C MET A 132 5.82 1.21 -10.09
N THR A 133 5.65 2.08 -11.07
CA THR A 133 5.79 3.52 -10.87
C THR A 133 4.71 4.31 -11.60
N LYS A 134 4.42 5.48 -11.04
CA LYS A 134 3.55 6.49 -11.66
C LYS A 134 4.14 7.86 -11.39
N TYR A 135 4.27 8.66 -12.43
CA TYR A 135 4.81 10.01 -12.31
C TYR A 135 3.66 11.01 -12.29
N PHE A 136 3.82 12.05 -11.46
CA PHE A 136 2.90 13.19 -11.47
C PHE A 136 3.29 14.16 -12.56
N ASP A 137 2.29 14.80 -13.11
CA ASP A 137 2.50 15.86 -14.11
C ASP A 137 2.96 17.16 -13.47
#